data_68a4d77980bd6f5d455ea737a1650f48
#
_entry.id   68a4d77980bd6f5d455ea737a1650f48
#
_cell.length_a   1.000
_cell.length_b   1.000
_cell.length_c   1.000
_cell.angle_alpha   90.00
_cell.angle_beta   90.00
_cell.angle_gamma   90.00
#
_symmetry.space_group_name_H-M   'P 1'
#
loop_
_entity.id
_entity.type
_entity.pdbx_description
1 polymer ?
#
loop_
_entity_poly.entity_id
_entity_poly.type
_entity_poly.pdbx_seq_one_letter_code
_entity_poly.pdbx_strand_id
1 'polypeptide(L)'
;MKVRVLGCSGAIAKDCRTTSFLIDDNILVDAGTGVGDLTLDEMRKIDHVFLTHSHLDHIAALPLMLDAVSSLRCTPVKIYALSATIAALQ
;
A
#
# COMPACT_ATOMS: atom_id res chain seq x y z
N MET A 1 -14.21 -9.11 10.13
CA MET A 1 -13.02 -8.43 9.56
C MET A 1 -12.14 -9.46 8.87
N LYS A 2 -11.68 -9.15 7.68
CA LYS A 2 -10.88 -10.05 6.87
C LYS A 2 -9.50 -9.42 6.65
N VAL A 3 -8.44 -10.12 7.00
CA VAL A 3 -7.06 -9.64 6.83
C VAL A 3 -6.32 -10.53 5.84
N ARG A 4 -5.78 -9.92 4.79
CA ARG A 4 -4.96 -10.61 3.79
C ARG A 4 -3.54 -10.08 3.88
N VAL A 5 -2.58 -10.96 4.13
CA VAL A 5 -1.16 -10.61 4.19
C VAL A 5 -0.62 -10.60 2.76
N LEU A 6 -0.24 -9.42 2.26
CA LEU A 6 0.35 -9.28 0.92
C LEU A 6 1.87 -9.41 0.97
N GLY A 7 2.47 -9.05 2.10
CA GLY A 7 3.89 -9.18 2.34
C GLY A 7 4.22 -8.93 3.80
N CYS A 8 5.30 -9.52 4.28
CA CYS A 8 5.75 -9.35 5.66
C CYS A 8 7.28 -9.43 5.80
N SER A 9 8.02 -9.29 4.69
CA SER A 9 9.48 -9.30 4.70
C SER A 9 10.03 -7.89 4.80
N GLY A 10 11.19 -7.73 5.45
CA GLY A 10 11.85 -6.43 5.57
C GLY A 10 12.65 -6.04 4.32
N ALA A 11 12.82 -6.96 3.36
CA ALA A 11 13.59 -6.72 2.15
C ALA A 11 13.03 -7.55 0.99
N ILE A 12 13.41 -7.19 -0.23
CA ILE A 12 13.02 -7.96 -1.40
C ILE A 12 14.00 -9.11 -1.64
N ALA A 13 13.44 -10.26 -2.05
CA ALA A 13 14.19 -11.41 -2.52
C ALA A 13 13.20 -12.32 -3.26
N LYS A 14 13.69 -13.45 -3.76
CA LYS A 14 12.81 -14.43 -4.38
C LYS A 14 11.77 -14.88 -3.34
N ASP A 15 10.51 -14.82 -3.71
CA ASP A 15 9.36 -15.20 -2.87
C ASP A 15 9.23 -14.37 -1.58
N CYS A 16 9.93 -13.22 -1.49
CA CYS A 16 9.81 -12.28 -0.38
C CYS A 16 9.16 -10.98 -0.86
N ARG A 17 8.08 -10.57 -0.19
CA ARG A 17 7.38 -9.32 -0.46
C ARG A 17 7.47 -8.44 0.78
N THR A 18 7.74 -7.16 0.61
CA THR A 18 7.79 -6.24 1.75
C THR A 18 6.40 -5.93 2.28
N THR A 19 6.36 -5.38 3.48
CA THR A 19 5.16 -5.32 4.33
C THR A 19 3.97 -4.65 3.68
N SER A 20 2.85 -5.36 3.65
CA SER A 20 1.55 -4.81 3.28
C SER A 20 0.43 -5.76 3.73
N PHE A 21 -0.64 -5.21 4.29
CA PHE A 21 -1.81 -5.96 4.72
C PHE A 21 -3.06 -5.33 4.14
N LEU A 22 -3.95 -6.13 3.57
CA LEU A 22 -5.24 -5.67 3.06
C LEU A 22 -6.34 -6.08 4.03
N ILE A 23 -7.12 -5.11 4.50
CA ILE A 23 -8.22 -5.33 5.44
C ILE A 23 -9.54 -5.03 4.72
N ASP A 24 -10.43 -6.01 4.70
CA ASP A 24 -11.80 -5.90 4.14
C ASP A 24 -11.84 -5.35 2.70
N ASP A 25 -10.78 -5.59 1.92
CA ASP A 25 -10.65 -5.22 0.51
C ASP A 25 -10.55 -3.70 0.22
N ASN A 26 -10.73 -2.82 1.21
CA ASN A 26 -10.70 -1.38 0.98
C ASN A 26 -9.72 -0.61 1.88
N ILE A 27 -9.07 -1.28 2.82
CA ILE A 27 -8.10 -0.66 3.73
C ILE A 27 -6.75 -1.34 3.56
N LEU A 28 -5.72 -0.55 3.25
CA LEU A 28 -4.36 -1.04 3.11
C LEU A 28 -3.51 -0.52 4.26
N VAL A 29 -2.79 -1.42 4.94
CA VAL A 29 -1.81 -1.06 5.98
C VAL A 29 -0.43 -1.31 5.40
N ASP A 30 0.34 -0.26 5.25
CA ASP A 30 1.64 -0.20 4.57
C ASP A 30 1.55 -0.62 3.10
N ALA A 31 2.43 -0.08 2.29
CA ALA A 31 2.41 -0.28 0.84
C ALA A 31 3.78 -0.73 0.34
N GLY A 32 4.24 -1.87 0.86
CA GLY A 32 5.45 -2.53 0.39
C GLY A 32 5.20 -3.26 -0.93
N THR A 33 6.21 -3.98 -1.40
CA THR A 33 6.16 -4.64 -2.72
C THR A 33 5.05 -5.68 -2.83
N GLY A 34 4.51 -6.18 -1.70
CA GLY A 34 3.40 -7.11 -1.70
C GLY A 34 2.15 -6.58 -2.39
N VAL A 35 1.99 -5.26 -2.47
CA VAL A 35 0.88 -4.62 -3.21
C VAL A 35 0.86 -5.06 -4.69
N GLY A 36 2.02 -5.36 -5.26
CA GLY A 36 2.13 -5.81 -6.64
C GLY A 36 1.44 -7.14 -6.93
N ASP A 37 1.05 -7.89 -5.91
CA ASP A 37 0.30 -9.13 -6.07
C ASP A 37 -1.20 -8.90 -6.24
N LEU A 38 -1.68 -7.67 -6.09
CA LEU A 38 -3.08 -7.32 -6.32
C LEU A 38 -3.33 -7.04 -7.80
N THR A 39 -4.54 -7.37 -8.25
CA THR A 39 -4.98 -6.96 -9.59
C THR A 39 -5.31 -5.46 -9.59
N LEU A 40 -5.41 -4.85 -10.77
CA LEU A 40 -5.84 -3.44 -10.86
C LEU A 40 -7.23 -3.25 -10.28
N ASP A 41 -8.13 -4.21 -10.49
CA ASP A 41 -9.48 -4.14 -9.93
C ASP A 41 -9.47 -4.15 -8.40
N GLU A 42 -8.59 -4.96 -7.80
CA GLU A 42 -8.42 -4.99 -6.35
C GLU A 42 -7.81 -3.69 -5.83
N MET A 43 -6.79 -3.15 -6.53
CA MET A 43 -6.14 -1.89 -6.14
C MET A 43 -7.12 -0.72 -6.17
N ARG A 44 -7.99 -0.63 -7.18
CA ARG A 44 -8.91 0.50 -7.30
C ARG A 44 -9.97 0.56 -6.21
N LYS A 45 -10.18 -0.55 -5.49
CA LYS A 45 -11.14 -0.60 -4.38
C LYS A 45 -10.56 -0.10 -3.07
N ILE A 46 -9.25 0.13 -3.01
CA ILE A 46 -8.59 0.63 -1.81
C ILE A 46 -8.93 2.11 -1.63
N ASP A 47 -9.63 2.43 -0.56
CA ASP A 47 -10.03 3.81 -0.25
C ASP A 47 -9.12 4.46 0.79
N HIS A 48 -8.51 3.66 1.67
CA HIS A 48 -7.71 4.14 2.80
C HIS A 48 -6.39 3.42 2.86
N VAL A 49 -5.30 4.17 3.05
CA VAL A 49 -3.95 3.63 3.24
C VAL A 49 -3.39 4.16 4.55
N PHE A 50 -3.01 3.26 5.46
CA PHE A 50 -2.36 3.60 6.73
C PHE A 50 -0.90 3.23 6.64
N LEU A 51 -0.01 4.22 6.84
CA LEU A 51 1.44 4.03 6.80
C LEU A 51 1.99 4.07 8.21
N THR A 52 2.62 2.98 8.65
CA THR A 52 3.19 2.87 9.99
C THR A 52 4.60 3.44 10.07
N HIS A 53 5.35 3.40 8.96
CA HIS A 53 6.74 3.86 8.88
C HIS A 53 7.00 4.56 7.56
N SER A 54 8.05 5.40 7.52
CA SER A 54 8.53 6.03 6.30
C SER A 54 9.62 5.20 5.60
N HIS A 55 9.99 4.05 6.14
CA HIS A 55 11.00 3.18 5.55
C HIS A 55 10.53 2.63 4.21
N LEU A 56 11.47 2.46 3.28
CA LEU A 56 11.17 2.08 1.91
C LEU A 56 10.41 0.76 1.80
N ASP A 57 10.71 -0.21 2.66
CA ASP A 57 10.03 -1.51 2.66
C ASP A 57 8.54 -1.40 3.01
N HIS A 58 8.09 -0.28 3.60
CA HIS A 58 6.68 -0.04 3.93
C HIS A 58 5.96 0.86 2.93
N ILE A 59 6.68 1.56 2.06
CA ILE A 59 6.08 2.56 1.15
C ILE A 59 6.45 2.39 -0.31
N ALA A 60 7.29 1.41 -0.64
CA ALA A 60 7.90 1.30 -1.97
C ALA A 60 6.88 1.25 -3.11
N ALA A 61 5.75 0.56 -2.93
CA ALA A 61 4.74 0.40 -3.96
C ALA A 61 3.68 1.51 -3.99
N LEU A 62 3.67 2.42 -3.01
CA LEU A 62 2.62 3.43 -2.90
C LEU A 62 2.53 4.34 -4.13
N PRO A 63 3.62 4.98 -4.60
CA PRO A 63 3.53 5.83 -5.78
C PRO A 63 3.06 5.08 -7.02
N LEU A 64 3.57 3.87 -7.22
CA LEU A 64 3.19 3.04 -8.38
C LEU A 64 1.72 2.65 -8.33
N MET A 65 1.21 2.28 -7.15
CA MET A 65 -0.20 1.95 -6.98
C MET A 65 -1.09 3.15 -7.25
N LEU A 66 -0.76 4.31 -6.69
CA LEU A 66 -1.55 5.54 -6.88
C LEU A 66 -1.60 5.94 -8.35
N ASP A 67 -0.48 5.82 -9.05
CA ASP A 67 -0.42 6.11 -10.48
C ASP A 67 -1.29 5.12 -11.27
N ALA A 68 -1.21 3.83 -10.94
CA ALA A 68 -1.95 2.79 -11.65
C ALA A 68 -3.46 2.96 -11.55
N VAL A 69 -3.99 3.46 -10.43
CA VAL A 69 -5.43 3.57 -10.20
C VAL A 69 -5.99 4.98 -10.39
N SER A 70 -5.15 5.97 -10.63
CA SER A 70 -5.59 7.38 -10.67
C SER A 70 -6.69 7.63 -11.70
N SER A 71 -6.62 6.97 -12.86
CA SER A 71 -7.63 7.10 -13.92
C SER A 71 -8.84 6.20 -13.73
N LEU A 72 -8.80 5.27 -12.77
CA LEU A 72 -9.86 4.30 -12.52
C LEU A 72 -10.78 4.69 -11.37
N ARG A 73 -10.44 5.74 -10.62
CA ARG A 73 -11.16 6.15 -9.43
C ARG A 73 -11.78 7.51 -9.61
N CYS A 74 -12.99 7.68 -9.05
CA CYS A 74 -13.68 8.96 -9.02
C CYS A 74 -13.29 9.81 -7.81
N THR A 75 -12.76 9.18 -6.75
CA THR A 75 -12.37 9.85 -5.51
C THR A 75 -10.91 9.55 -5.19
N PRO A 76 -10.19 10.47 -4.51
CA PRO A 76 -8.79 10.22 -4.15
C PRO A 76 -8.70 9.16 -3.05
N VAL A 77 -7.56 8.45 -3.04
CA VAL A 77 -7.21 7.54 -1.95
C VAL A 77 -6.78 8.39 -0.75
N LYS A 78 -7.31 8.07 0.44
CA LYS A 78 -6.94 8.77 1.67
C LYS A 78 -5.76 8.09 2.32
N ILE A 79 -4.72 8.87 2.62
CA ILE A 79 -3.48 8.37 3.24
C ILE A 79 -3.38 8.91 4.66
N TYR A 80 -3.20 8.00 5.60
CA TYR A 80 -3.08 8.31 7.03
C TYR A 80 -1.68 7.93 7.51
N ALA A 81 -0.92 8.91 8.01
CA ALA A 81 0.44 8.69 8.45
C ALA A 81 0.85 9.77 9.45
N LEU A 82 1.97 9.53 10.16
CA LEU A 82 2.56 10.55 10.99
C LEU A 82 3.08 11.70 10.12
N SER A 83 3.14 12.92 10.68
CA SER A 83 3.61 14.10 9.97
C SER A 83 5.00 13.92 9.37
N ALA A 84 5.90 13.27 10.10
CA ALA A 84 7.26 12.99 9.61
C ALA A 84 7.24 12.05 8.40
N THR A 85 6.35 11.07 8.37
CA THR A 85 6.19 10.14 7.25
C THR A 85 5.66 10.88 6.02
N ILE A 86 4.68 11.73 6.19
CA ILE A 86 4.13 12.54 5.08
C ILE A 86 5.20 13.45 4.51
N ALA A 87 6.00 14.09 5.35
CA ALA A 87 7.10 14.96 4.91
C ALA A 87 8.13 14.18 4.09
N ALA A 88 8.42 12.93 4.47
CA ALA A 88 9.37 12.08 3.75
C ALA A 88 8.86 11.66 2.36
N LEU A 89 7.54 11.65 2.15
CA LEU A 89 6.93 11.29 0.87
C LEU A 89 6.86 12.44 -0.15
N GLN A 90 7.09 13.65 0.31
CA GLN A 90 6.99 14.85 -0.54
C GLN A 90 8.27 15.14 -1.35
#